data_b76ddca5b5e5a768b77b9427c41be50e
#
_entry.id   b76ddca5b5e5a768b77b9427c41be50e
#
_cell.length_a   1.000
_cell.length_b   1.000
_cell.length_c   1.000
_cell.angle_alpha   90.00
_cell.angle_beta   90.00
_cell.angle_gamma   90.00
#
_symmetry.space_group_name_H-M   'P 1'
#
loop_
_entity.id
_entity.type
_entity.pdbx_description
1 polymer ?
#
loop_
_entity_poly.entity_id
_entity_poly.type
_entity_poly.pdbx_seq_one_letter_code
_entity_poly.pdbx_strand_id
1 'polypeptide(L)'
;AEYAMRNYDKAIMYEPLSESLAQLRELFLYRQMVVRHRCSFQVRRGEKKLTMEKSPIKTMISQSGRHIVSELNKEVEKIDKRIAELIKSDEELTEVFTIVTSVPGIGTQNAVCLMVYTDNFRRFNYDSRKIACYYGLAPFGKDSGTSVHSDPHVHYMANRQIKAMLTQAALAAVKFNP
;
A
#
# COMPACT_ATOMS: atom_id res chain seq x y z
N ALA A 1 -18.41 -26.53 3.25
CA ALA A 1 -18.71 -27.18 4.52
C ALA A 1 -18.01 -28.55 4.64
N GLU A 2 -18.26 -29.54 3.74
CA GLU A 2 -17.66 -30.90 3.84
C GLU A 2 -16.13 -30.91 3.86
N TYR A 3 -15.44 -30.08 3.05
CA TYR A 3 -13.98 -30.00 3.05
C TYR A 3 -13.43 -29.52 4.41
N ALA A 4 -14.07 -28.53 5.01
CA ALA A 4 -13.70 -28.02 6.34
C ALA A 4 -13.92 -29.05 7.43
N MET A 5 -14.99 -29.84 7.34
CA MET A 5 -15.27 -30.93 8.31
C MET A 5 -14.22 -32.05 8.18
N ARG A 6 -13.85 -32.43 6.95
CA ARG A 6 -12.85 -33.51 6.72
C ARG A 6 -11.40 -33.10 7.02
N ASN A 7 -11.11 -31.82 7.06
CA ASN A 7 -9.76 -31.27 7.29
C ASN A 7 -9.74 -30.29 8.47
N TYR A 8 -10.57 -30.56 9.47
CA TYR A 8 -10.67 -29.71 10.66
C TYR A 8 -9.32 -29.55 11.39
N ASP A 9 -8.53 -30.61 11.42
CA ASP A 9 -7.17 -30.68 11.97
C ASP A 9 -6.18 -29.74 11.24
N LYS A 10 -6.47 -29.37 9.98
CA LYS A 10 -5.68 -28.48 9.14
C LYS A 10 -6.24 -27.06 9.03
N ALA A 11 -7.41 -26.83 9.65
CA ALA A 11 -8.07 -25.54 9.63
C ALA A 11 -7.29 -24.52 10.48
N ILE A 12 -6.84 -23.45 9.84
CA ILE A 12 -6.30 -22.30 10.56
C ILE A 12 -7.49 -21.45 11.00
N MET A 13 -7.65 -21.30 12.31
CA MET A 13 -8.70 -20.43 12.86
C MET A 13 -8.42 -18.98 12.46
N TYR A 14 -9.49 -18.30 12.05
CA TYR A 14 -9.40 -16.87 11.76
C TYR A 14 -9.23 -16.10 13.07
N GLU A 15 -8.14 -15.37 13.18
CA GLU A 15 -7.90 -14.40 14.23
C GLU A 15 -8.29 -13.00 13.71
N PRO A 16 -9.24 -12.31 14.35
CA PRO A 16 -9.57 -10.96 13.95
C PRO A 16 -8.39 -10.01 14.21
N LEU A 17 -8.30 -8.95 13.39
CA LEU A 17 -7.33 -7.89 13.60
C LEU A 17 -7.52 -7.25 14.98
N SER A 18 -6.45 -6.79 15.61
CA SER A 18 -6.55 -5.92 16.79
C SER A 18 -7.35 -4.66 16.42
N GLU A 19 -8.04 -4.08 17.40
CA GLU A 19 -8.86 -2.89 17.15
C GLU A 19 -8.02 -1.74 16.59
N SER A 20 -6.83 -1.51 17.12
CA SER A 20 -5.90 -0.48 16.65
C SER A 20 -5.46 -0.72 15.21
N LEU A 21 -5.15 -1.96 14.85
CA LEU A 21 -4.76 -2.29 13.48
C LEU A 21 -5.93 -2.21 12.50
N ALA A 22 -7.14 -2.56 12.93
CA ALA A 22 -8.36 -2.37 12.14
C ALA A 22 -8.62 -0.87 11.86
N GLN A 23 -8.50 -0.01 12.88
CA GLN A 23 -8.60 1.44 12.73
C GLN A 23 -7.50 1.99 11.82
N LEU A 24 -6.26 1.51 11.95
CA LEU A 24 -5.14 1.90 11.09
C LEU A 24 -5.42 1.53 9.63
N ARG A 25 -6.00 0.35 9.39
CA ARG A 25 -6.39 -0.10 8.05
C ARG A 25 -7.45 0.82 7.43
N GLU A 26 -8.48 1.18 8.18
CA GLU A 26 -9.53 2.09 7.69
C GLU A 26 -8.96 3.47 7.33
N LEU A 27 -8.13 4.06 8.20
CA LEU A 27 -7.47 5.34 7.93
C LEU A 27 -6.57 5.25 6.69
N PHE A 28 -5.81 4.18 6.54
CA PHE A 28 -4.94 3.97 5.41
C PHE A 28 -5.72 3.85 4.08
N LEU A 29 -6.79 3.07 4.04
CA LEU A 29 -7.64 2.91 2.86
C LEU A 29 -8.33 4.22 2.49
N TYR A 30 -8.86 4.94 3.48
CA TYR A 30 -9.46 6.26 3.27
C TYR A 30 -8.43 7.27 2.72
N ARG A 31 -7.24 7.31 3.30
CA ARG A 31 -6.13 8.12 2.79
C ARG A 31 -5.82 7.82 1.32
N GLN A 32 -5.73 6.55 0.96
CA GLN A 32 -5.47 6.16 -0.43
C GLN A 32 -6.56 6.66 -1.38
N MET A 33 -7.82 6.60 -0.96
CA MET A 33 -8.94 7.13 -1.73
C MET A 33 -8.81 8.64 -1.94
N VAL A 34 -8.55 9.40 -0.88
CA VAL A 34 -8.35 10.86 -0.93
C VAL A 34 -7.19 11.24 -1.84
N VAL A 35 -6.05 10.55 -1.71
CA VAL A 35 -4.86 10.77 -2.57
C VAL A 35 -5.17 10.47 -4.04
N ARG A 36 -5.91 9.41 -4.33
CA ARG A 36 -6.32 9.06 -5.71
C ARG A 36 -7.19 10.16 -6.32
N HIS A 37 -8.17 10.68 -5.59
CA HIS A 37 -9.00 11.79 -6.05
C HIS A 37 -8.17 13.06 -6.27
N ARG A 38 -7.27 13.38 -5.35
CA ARG A 38 -6.34 14.51 -5.51
C ARG A 38 -5.52 14.39 -6.79
N CYS A 39 -4.93 13.24 -7.05
CA CYS A 39 -4.16 12.98 -8.28
C CYS A 39 -5.03 13.15 -9.53
N SER A 40 -6.26 12.65 -9.54
CA SER A 40 -7.19 12.82 -10.66
C SER A 40 -7.45 14.30 -10.99
N PHE A 41 -7.67 15.14 -9.97
CA PHE A 41 -7.83 16.59 -10.17
C PHE A 41 -6.54 17.26 -10.66
N GLN A 42 -5.37 16.82 -10.17
CA GLN A 42 -4.07 17.37 -10.59
C GLN A 42 -3.76 17.05 -12.06
N VAL A 43 -3.96 15.80 -12.48
CA VAL A 43 -3.76 15.34 -13.87
C VAL A 43 -4.66 16.12 -14.82
N ARG A 44 -5.96 16.17 -14.55
CA ARG A 44 -6.91 16.93 -15.37
C ARG A 44 -6.57 18.42 -15.49
N ARG A 45 -5.98 19.00 -14.45
CA ARG A 45 -5.49 20.39 -14.48
C ARG A 45 -4.26 20.56 -15.36
N GLY A 46 -3.37 19.55 -15.39
CA GLY A 46 -2.18 19.51 -16.27
C GLY A 46 -2.57 19.43 -17.75
N GLU A 47 -3.47 18.51 -18.09
CA GLU A 47 -3.96 18.31 -19.46
C GLU A 47 -4.61 19.56 -20.05
N LYS A 48 -5.39 20.30 -19.25
CA LYS A 48 -6.03 21.56 -19.70
C LYS A 48 -5.04 22.70 -19.99
N LYS A 49 -3.82 22.66 -19.48
CA LYS A 49 -2.80 23.64 -19.85
C LYS A 49 -2.33 23.48 -21.29
N LEU A 50 -2.43 22.27 -21.83
CA LEU A 50 -1.89 21.90 -23.15
C LEU A 50 -2.89 22.14 -24.29
N THR A 51 -4.19 22.09 -24.03
CA THR A 51 -5.19 21.91 -25.09
C THR A 51 -6.18 23.05 -25.30
N MET A 52 -6.24 24.08 -24.44
CA MET A 52 -7.29 25.10 -24.57
C MET A 52 -6.74 26.53 -24.59
N GLU A 53 -7.29 27.37 -25.47
CA GLU A 53 -7.09 28.83 -25.46
C GLU A 53 -7.59 29.47 -24.15
N LYS A 54 -7.12 30.68 -23.86
CA LYS A 54 -7.53 31.43 -22.67
C LYS A 54 -9.01 31.76 -22.75
N SER A 55 -9.82 31.26 -21.83
CA SER A 55 -11.26 31.57 -21.72
C SER A 55 -11.66 31.79 -20.26
N PRO A 56 -12.74 32.55 -19.99
CA PRO A 56 -13.27 32.73 -18.63
C PRO A 56 -13.64 31.40 -17.96
N ILE A 57 -14.20 30.47 -18.73
CA ILE A 57 -14.58 29.13 -18.27
C ILE A 57 -13.34 28.35 -17.82
N LYS A 58 -12.24 28.42 -18.57
CA LYS A 58 -10.98 27.79 -18.20
C LYS A 58 -10.44 28.33 -16.88
N THR A 59 -10.53 29.64 -16.68
CA THR A 59 -10.10 30.29 -15.44
C THR A 59 -10.95 29.80 -14.26
N MET A 60 -12.28 29.78 -14.39
CA MET A 60 -13.18 29.28 -13.37
C MET A 60 -12.88 27.82 -12.99
N ILE A 61 -12.75 26.92 -13.97
CA ILE A 61 -12.46 25.51 -13.72
C ILE A 61 -11.07 25.35 -13.06
N SER A 62 -10.08 26.15 -13.46
CA SER A 62 -8.74 26.09 -12.86
C SER A 62 -8.74 26.56 -11.41
N GLN A 63 -9.51 27.62 -11.09
CA GLN A 63 -9.66 28.11 -9.71
C GLN A 63 -10.38 27.11 -8.84
N SER A 64 -11.51 26.56 -9.30
CA SER A 64 -12.27 25.51 -8.61
C SER A 64 -11.40 24.28 -8.36
N GLY A 65 -10.67 23.80 -9.38
CA GLY A 65 -9.77 22.66 -9.25
C GLY A 65 -8.62 22.90 -8.26
N ARG A 66 -8.09 24.13 -8.16
CA ARG A 66 -7.09 24.48 -7.14
C ARG A 66 -7.65 24.43 -5.74
N HIS A 67 -8.87 24.95 -5.55
CA HIS A 67 -9.55 24.91 -4.26
C HIS A 67 -9.79 23.46 -3.79
N ILE A 68 -10.34 22.63 -4.67
CA ILE A 68 -10.57 21.20 -4.36
C ILE A 68 -9.24 20.49 -3.98
N VAL A 69 -8.18 20.70 -4.76
CA VAL A 69 -6.86 20.09 -4.45
C VAL A 69 -6.33 20.59 -3.11
N SER A 70 -6.54 21.88 -2.77
CA SER A 70 -6.13 22.44 -1.48
C SER A 70 -6.87 21.77 -0.31
N GLU A 71 -8.18 21.58 -0.42
CA GLU A 71 -8.96 20.90 0.62
C GLU A 71 -8.57 19.42 0.77
N LEU A 72 -8.36 18.73 -0.35
CA LEU A 72 -7.87 17.34 -0.31
C LEU A 72 -6.47 17.22 0.31
N ASN A 73 -5.60 18.21 0.14
CA ASN A 73 -4.30 18.23 0.83
C ASN A 73 -4.46 18.37 2.35
N LYS A 74 -5.33 19.27 2.81
CA LYS A 74 -5.64 19.43 4.24
C LYS A 74 -6.20 18.13 4.85
N GLU A 75 -7.08 17.45 4.10
CA GLU A 75 -7.63 16.18 4.56
C GLU A 75 -6.56 15.08 4.65
N VAL A 76 -5.65 15.00 3.67
CA VAL A 76 -4.50 14.06 3.75
C VAL A 76 -3.64 14.35 4.99
N GLU A 77 -3.31 15.61 5.26
CA GLU A 77 -2.53 15.99 6.44
C GLU A 77 -3.23 15.63 7.76
N LYS A 78 -4.55 15.81 7.83
CA LYS A 78 -5.35 15.43 8.98
C LYS A 78 -5.33 13.91 9.20
N ILE A 79 -5.50 13.14 8.13
CA ILE A 79 -5.43 11.67 8.20
C ILE A 79 -4.03 11.22 8.63
N ASP A 80 -2.97 11.82 8.07
CA ASP A 80 -1.58 11.49 8.42
C ASP A 80 -1.27 11.77 9.90
N LYS A 81 -1.79 12.86 10.47
CA LYS A 81 -1.70 13.14 11.92
C LYS A 81 -2.41 12.06 12.72
N ARG A 82 -3.63 11.68 12.31
CA ARG A 82 -4.41 10.65 13.01
C ARG A 82 -3.74 9.28 12.97
N ILE A 83 -3.14 8.91 11.84
CA ILE A 83 -2.33 7.69 11.71
C ILE A 83 -1.15 7.73 12.69
N ALA A 84 -0.42 8.84 12.75
CA ALA A 84 0.72 8.98 13.65
C ALA A 84 0.31 8.92 15.14
N GLU A 85 -0.82 9.51 15.51
CA GLU A 85 -1.38 9.43 16.86
C GLU A 85 -1.76 7.99 17.21
N LEU A 86 -2.44 7.29 16.32
CA LEU A 86 -2.86 5.91 16.51
C LEU A 86 -1.66 4.97 16.70
N ILE A 87 -0.62 5.12 15.88
CA ILE A 87 0.60 4.32 16.00
C ILE A 87 1.24 4.55 17.37
N LYS A 88 1.33 5.81 17.82
CA LYS A 88 1.93 6.16 19.11
C LYS A 88 1.11 5.69 20.31
N SER A 89 -0.21 5.50 20.18
CA SER A 89 -1.09 5.08 21.27
C SER A 89 -1.07 3.56 21.50
N ASP A 90 -0.48 2.80 20.61
CA ASP A 90 -0.41 1.33 20.67
C ASP A 90 1.07 0.89 20.61
N GLU A 91 1.50 0.18 21.65
CA GLU A 91 2.90 -0.21 21.84
C GLU A 91 3.37 -1.18 20.72
N GLU A 92 2.53 -2.14 20.35
CA GLU A 92 2.83 -3.09 19.30
C GLU A 92 2.96 -2.38 17.93
N LEU A 93 2.04 -1.47 17.61
CA LEU A 93 2.12 -0.70 16.37
C LEU A 93 3.38 0.17 16.34
N THR A 94 3.74 0.77 17.49
CA THR A 94 4.96 1.60 17.61
C THR A 94 6.22 0.76 17.39
N GLU A 95 6.32 -0.43 17.98
CA GLU A 95 7.46 -1.31 17.83
C GLU A 95 7.64 -1.74 16.38
N VAL A 96 6.60 -2.30 15.77
CA VAL A 96 6.64 -2.76 14.37
C VAL A 96 6.94 -1.59 13.43
N PHE A 97 6.32 -0.44 13.64
CA PHE A 97 6.56 0.75 12.83
C PHE A 97 8.02 1.21 12.91
N THR A 98 8.60 1.21 14.10
CA THR A 98 10.01 1.59 14.32
C THR A 98 10.96 0.65 13.60
N ILE A 99 10.73 -0.67 13.71
CA ILE A 99 11.53 -1.68 13.02
C ILE A 99 11.43 -1.49 11.49
N VAL A 100 10.24 -1.34 10.96
CA VAL A 100 10.02 -1.23 9.52
C VAL A 100 10.62 0.06 8.95
N THR A 101 10.49 1.18 9.67
CA THR A 101 11.04 2.48 9.23
C THR A 101 12.54 2.60 9.42
N SER A 102 13.18 1.72 10.18
CA SER A 102 14.65 1.66 10.28
C SER A 102 15.32 1.24 8.95
N VAL A 103 14.55 0.60 8.05
CA VAL A 103 15.06 0.17 6.75
C VAL A 103 15.18 1.37 5.81
N PRO A 104 16.39 1.68 5.28
CA PRO A 104 16.59 2.78 4.35
C PRO A 104 15.64 2.70 3.14
N GLY A 105 15.00 3.84 2.80
CA GLY A 105 14.02 3.91 1.71
C GLY A 105 12.58 3.58 2.10
N ILE A 106 12.32 3.04 3.28
CA ILE A 106 10.97 2.81 3.78
C ILE A 106 10.50 3.99 4.64
N GLY A 107 9.67 4.85 4.04
CA GLY A 107 9.02 5.94 4.76
C GLY A 107 7.71 5.53 5.44
N THR A 108 7.10 6.45 6.19
CA THR A 108 5.87 6.26 6.97
C THR A 108 4.76 5.54 6.20
N GLN A 109 4.47 5.95 4.97
CA GLN A 109 3.38 5.40 4.19
C GLN A 109 3.66 3.95 3.75
N ASN A 110 4.91 3.65 3.44
CA ASN A 110 5.34 2.31 3.09
C ASN A 110 5.26 1.38 4.31
N ALA A 111 5.68 1.85 5.48
CA ALA A 111 5.58 1.11 6.73
C ALA A 111 4.13 0.79 7.08
N VAL A 112 3.24 1.79 7.10
CA VAL A 112 1.81 1.60 7.37
C VAL A 112 1.18 0.63 6.37
N CYS A 113 1.53 0.73 5.10
CA CYS A 113 1.04 -0.19 4.08
C CYS A 113 1.47 -1.64 4.36
N LEU A 114 2.73 -1.87 4.70
CA LEU A 114 3.24 -3.19 5.06
C LEU A 114 2.51 -3.75 6.29
N MET A 115 2.39 -2.96 7.36
CA MET A 115 1.70 -3.36 8.59
C MET A 115 0.25 -3.77 8.32
N VAL A 116 -0.49 -2.95 7.58
CA VAL A 116 -1.92 -3.18 7.27
C VAL A 116 -2.15 -4.44 6.44
N TYR A 117 -1.33 -4.68 5.41
CA TYR A 117 -1.54 -5.82 4.50
C TYR A 117 -0.98 -7.13 5.01
N THR A 118 -0.06 -7.09 5.98
CA THR A 118 0.53 -8.29 6.56
C THR A 118 0.00 -8.62 7.96
N ASP A 119 -0.92 -7.80 8.49
CA ASP A 119 -1.35 -7.94 9.88
C ASP A 119 -0.15 -7.90 10.84
N ASN A 120 0.60 -6.80 10.81
CA ASN A 120 1.87 -6.69 11.53
C ASN A 120 2.82 -7.90 11.31
N PHE A 121 2.83 -8.43 10.08
CA PHE A 121 3.58 -9.62 9.65
C PHE A 121 3.08 -10.96 10.24
N ARG A 122 2.10 -10.97 11.14
CA ARG A 122 1.51 -12.18 11.75
C ARG A 122 0.85 -13.10 10.72
N ARG A 123 0.16 -12.54 9.73
CA ARG A 123 -0.50 -13.29 8.66
C ARG A 123 0.40 -14.30 7.95
N PHE A 124 1.69 -14.07 7.94
CA PHE A 124 2.69 -14.90 7.28
C PHE A 124 3.64 -15.58 8.29
N ASN A 125 3.33 -15.56 9.58
CA ASN A 125 4.20 -16.05 10.64
C ASN A 125 5.62 -15.49 10.53
N TYR A 126 5.76 -14.22 10.17
CA TYR A 126 7.05 -13.53 9.95
C TYR A 126 7.96 -14.21 8.90
N ASP A 127 7.40 -15.07 8.05
CA ASP A 127 8.14 -15.75 6.98
C ASP A 127 8.37 -14.81 5.79
N SER A 128 9.60 -14.36 5.62
CA SER A 128 10.00 -13.45 4.55
C SER A 128 9.76 -14.00 3.14
N ARG A 129 9.84 -15.33 2.94
CA ARG A 129 9.57 -15.98 1.65
C ARG A 129 8.11 -15.88 1.28
N LYS A 130 7.20 -16.16 2.23
CA LYS A 130 5.75 -16.01 2.01
C LYS A 130 5.38 -14.56 1.73
N ILE A 131 5.98 -13.62 2.45
CA ILE A 131 5.80 -12.18 2.23
C ILE A 131 6.27 -11.77 0.83
N ALA A 132 7.47 -12.22 0.41
CA ALA A 132 7.99 -11.95 -0.92
C ALA A 132 7.08 -12.52 -2.03
N CYS A 133 6.53 -13.72 -1.84
CA CYS A 133 5.56 -14.33 -2.74
C CYS A 133 4.29 -13.49 -2.85
N TYR A 134 3.71 -13.09 -1.71
CA TYR A 134 2.48 -12.29 -1.65
C TYR A 134 2.64 -10.92 -2.34
N TYR A 135 3.80 -10.30 -2.20
CA TYR A 135 4.10 -9.02 -2.84
C TYR A 135 4.57 -9.14 -4.29
N GLY A 136 4.76 -10.36 -4.78
CA GLY A 136 5.22 -10.59 -6.14
C GLY A 136 6.66 -10.16 -6.37
N LEU A 137 7.50 -10.30 -5.36
CA LEU A 137 8.94 -10.09 -5.44
C LEU A 137 9.68 -11.39 -5.80
N ALA A 138 9.10 -12.55 -5.48
CA ALA A 138 9.64 -13.85 -5.82
C ALA A 138 8.98 -14.39 -7.10
N PRO A 139 9.72 -14.57 -8.18
CA PRO A 139 9.23 -15.26 -9.37
C PRO A 139 9.19 -16.76 -9.14
N PHE A 140 8.19 -17.44 -9.71
CA PHE A 140 8.05 -18.89 -9.69
C PHE A 140 8.28 -19.46 -11.09
N GLY A 141 9.14 -20.46 -11.18
CA GLY A 141 9.18 -21.35 -12.34
C GLY A 141 7.97 -22.30 -12.32
N LYS A 142 7.41 -22.58 -13.48
CA LYS A 142 6.45 -23.67 -13.66
C LYS A 142 7.12 -24.75 -14.47
N ASP A 143 7.63 -25.76 -13.77
CA ASP A 143 8.14 -26.96 -14.38
C ASP A 143 7.14 -28.09 -14.15
N SER A 144 6.66 -28.71 -15.20
CA SER A 144 5.77 -29.87 -15.13
C SER A 144 6.25 -30.93 -16.10
N GLY A 145 6.81 -32.01 -15.55
CA GLY A 145 7.38 -33.09 -16.32
C GLY A 145 8.59 -32.67 -17.15
N THR A 146 8.83 -33.39 -18.24
CA THR A 146 9.99 -33.16 -19.13
C THR A 146 9.72 -32.17 -20.26
N SER A 147 8.48 -31.74 -20.44
CA SER A 147 8.04 -30.98 -21.62
C SER A 147 7.54 -29.57 -21.35
N VAL A 148 7.29 -29.19 -20.10
CA VAL A 148 6.80 -27.86 -19.77
C VAL A 148 7.82 -27.13 -18.90
N HIS A 149 8.59 -26.25 -19.52
CA HIS A 149 9.48 -25.30 -18.87
C HIS A 149 8.99 -23.88 -19.18
N SER A 150 8.66 -23.11 -18.18
CA SER A 150 8.32 -21.70 -18.37
C SER A 150 9.29 -20.81 -17.61
N ASP A 151 9.62 -19.66 -18.19
CA ASP A 151 10.42 -18.66 -17.50
C ASP A 151 9.78 -18.28 -16.15
N PRO A 152 10.59 -18.10 -15.09
CA PRO A 152 10.09 -17.70 -13.80
C PRO A 152 9.33 -16.37 -13.90
N HIS A 153 8.07 -16.35 -13.49
CA HIS A 153 7.25 -15.15 -13.47
C HIS A 153 6.48 -14.98 -12.17
N VAL A 154 6.11 -13.75 -11.90
CA VAL A 154 5.35 -13.40 -10.71
C VAL A 154 3.90 -13.85 -10.86
N HIS A 155 3.35 -14.43 -9.79
CA HIS A 155 1.95 -14.87 -9.80
C HIS A 155 1.00 -13.68 -10.02
N TYR A 156 -0.05 -13.88 -10.81
CA TYR A 156 -1.03 -12.84 -11.16
C TYR A 156 -1.80 -12.26 -9.96
N MET A 157 -1.93 -13.02 -8.87
CA MET A 157 -2.57 -12.59 -7.62
C MET A 157 -1.68 -11.72 -6.74
N ALA A 158 -0.44 -11.48 -7.13
CA ALA A 158 0.48 -10.65 -6.37
C ALA A 158 -0.05 -9.21 -6.22
N ASN A 159 0.17 -8.63 -5.05
CA ASN A 159 -0.25 -7.26 -4.78
C ASN A 159 0.65 -6.25 -5.52
N ARG A 160 0.18 -5.83 -6.71
CA ARG A 160 0.92 -4.92 -7.61
C ARG A 160 1.20 -3.56 -6.97
N GLN A 161 0.32 -3.08 -6.09
CA GLN A 161 0.49 -1.79 -5.43
C GLN A 161 1.69 -1.82 -4.48
N ILE A 162 1.79 -2.87 -3.67
CA ILE A 162 2.91 -3.03 -2.73
C ILE A 162 4.20 -3.26 -3.51
N LYS A 163 4.16 -4.06 -4.57
CA LYS A 163 5.31 -4.25 -5.46
C LYS A 163 5.86 -2.91 -5.98
N ALA A 164 5.00 -2.07 -6.53
CA ALA A 164 5.40 -0.75 -7.04
C ALA A 164 6.01 0.13 -5.93
N MET A 165 5.40 0.12 -4.75
CA MET A 165 5.86 0.88 -3.60
C MET A 165 7.22 0.40 -3.10
N LEU A 166 7.44 -0.90 -2.98
CA LEU A 166 8.73 -1.47 -2.58
C LEU A 166 9.81 -1.24 -3.64
N THR A 167 9.46 -1.27 -4.93
CA THR A 167 10.38 -0.90 -6.01
C THR A 167 10.85 0.54 -5.86
N GLN A 168 9.95 1.48 -5.57
CA GLN A 168 10.31 2.88 -5.32
C GLN A 168 11.17 3.04 -4.06
N ALA A 169 10.86 2.28 -3.00
CA ALA A 169 11.66 2.26 -1.78
C ALA A 169 13.10 1.77 -2.04
N ALA A 170 13.24 0.70 -2.83
CA ALA A 170 14.54 0.18 -3.22
C ALA A 170 15.35 1.18 -4.05
N LEU A 171 14.71 1.85 -5.02
CA LEU A 171 15.37 2.91 -5.80
C LEU A 171 15.82 4.09 -4.93
N ALA A 172 15.00 4.47 -3.94
CA ALA A 172 15.38 5.49 -2.97
C ALA A 172 16.55 5.03 -2.09
N ALA A 173 16.53 3.79 -1.62
CA ALA A 173 17.61 3.22 -0.83
C ALA A 173 18.95 3.24 -1.60
N VAL A 174 18.96 2.78 -2.84
CA VAL A 174 20.18 2.79 -3.69
C VAL A 174 20.74 4.22 -3.86
N LYS A 175 19.87 5.23 -3.95
CA LYS A 175 20.29 6.61 -4.14
C LYS A 175 20.84 7.27 -2.87
N PHE A 176 20.30 6.92 -1.71
CA PHE A 176 20.57 7.61 -0.44
C PHE A 176 21.37 6.77 0.57
N ASN A 177 21.63 5.50 0.27
CA ASN A 177 22.44 4.60 1.08
C ASN A 177 23.51 3.95 0.17
N PRO A 178 24.62 4.66 -0.09
CA PRO A 178 25.72 4.16 -0.93
C PRO A 178 26.42 2.94 -0.35
#